data_c6c75a6249e8266f3a341164db926105
#
_entry.id   c6c75a6249e8266f3a341164db926105
#
_cell.length_a   1.000
_cell.length_b   1.000
_cell.length_c   1.000
_cell.angle_alpha   90.00
_cell.angle_beta   90.00
_cell.angle_gamma   90.00
#
_symmetry.space_group_name_H-M   'P 1'
#
loop_
_entity.id
_entity.type
_entity.pdbx_description
1 polymer ?
#
loop_
_entity_poly.entity_id
_entity_poly.type
_entity_poly.pdbx_seq_one_letter_code
_entity_poly.pdbx_strand_id
1 'polypeptide(L)'
;MAKYATGKYAKAISDRSGVEFPYNEMVREWNGSFVHISEFEPKQPQLEPKPMNGDAISLRNVRPDRTETAVPRILPLNAFTSTNGSATITVNEPNHGRSTSDTVRFRDVESVGGIAATTISSASGFTITKVDDNNYTFGAGTNALFSGTGGGGLASAGPVTIVA
;
A
#
# COMPACT_ATOMS: atom_id res chain seq x y z
N MET A 1 17.28 9.13 -55.21
CA MET A 1 17.34 9.05 -53.74
C MET A 1 16.01 9.59 -53.20
N ALA A 2 15.19 8.75 -52.60
CA ALA A 2 13.92 9.21 -52.03
C ALA A 2 14.23 10.14 -50.85
N LYS A 3 13.79 11.41 -50.94
CA LYS A 3 13.86 12.33 -49.79
C LYS A 3 12.67 12.02 -48.86
N TYR A 4 12.97 11.47 -47.73
CA TYR A 4 11.97 11.35 -46.65
C TYR A 4 11.76 12.73 -46.03
N ALA A 5 10.50 13.21 -46.04
CA ALA A 5 10.13 14.42 -45.33
C ALA A 5 10.18 14.16 -43.83
N THR A 6 10.80 15.04 -43.06
CA THR A 6 10.93 14.95 -41.59
C THR A 6 10.48 16.24 -40.94
N GLY A 7 10.07 16.14 -39.66
CA GLY A 7 9.58 17.29 -38.89
C GLY A 7 8.29 17.86 -39.47
N LYS A 8 8.21 19.18 -39.59
CA LYS A 8 7.00 19.88 -40.06
C LYS A 8 6.60 19.60 -41.51
N TYR A 9 7.47 18.97 -42.28
CA TYR A 9 7.21 18.57 -43.68
C TYR A 9 6.89 17.08 -43.81
N ALA A 10 6.79 16.36 -42.69
CA ALA A 10 6.39 14.98 -42.71
C ALA A 10 4.93 14.86 -43.18
N LYS A 11 4.64 13.78 -43.86
CA LYS A 11 3.31 13.46 -44.35
C LYS A 11 2.86 12.12 -43.78
N ALA A 12 1.55 11.95 -43.67
CA ALA A 12 0.91 10.70 -43.27
C ALA A 12 -0.27 10.42 -44.19
N ILE A 13 -0.65 9.15 -44.26
CA ILE A 13 -1.82 8.69 -45.00
C ILE A 13 -3.00 8.64 -44.05
N SER A 14 -4.15 9.22 -44.45
CA SER A 14 -5.39 9.12 -43.70
C SER A 14 -5.95 7.69 -43.77
N ASP A 15 -6.31 7.14 -42.62
CA ASP A 15 -6.92 5.82 -42.53
C ASP A 15 -8.34 5.77 -43.19
N ARG A 16 -8.96 6.93 -43.42
CA ARG A 16 -10.31 7.02 -44.00
C ARG A 16 -10.28 7.10 -45.51
N SER A 17 -9.51 8.04 -46.10
CA SER A 17 -9.48 8.28 -47.51
C SER A 17 -8.31 7.61 -48.24
N GLY A 18 -7.25 7.21 -47.49
CA GLY A 18 -6.01 6.73 -48.09
C GLY A 18 -5.19 7.82 -48.75
N VAL A 19 -5.56 9.08 -48.60
CA VAL A 19 -4.85 10.24 -49.19
C VAL A 19 -3.76 10.71 -48.26
N GLU A 20 -2.67 11.21 -48.85
CA GLU A 20 -1.51 11.73 -48.12
C GLU A 20 -1.72 13.21 -47.74
N PHE A 21 -1.61 13.50 -46.43
CA PHE A 21 -1.76 14.83 -45.85
C PHE A 21 -0.54 15.23 -45.01
N PRO A 22 -0.35 16.53 -44.70
CA PRO A 22 0.67 16.98 -43.77
C PRO A 22 0.44 16.35 -42.38
N TYR A 23 1.49 15.82 -41.78
CA TYR A 23 1.39 15.12 -40.49
C TYR A 23 0.85 16.00 -39.35
N ASN A 24 1.14 17.27 -39.34
CA ASN A 24 0.70 18.23 -38.34
C ASN A 24 -0.80 18.58 -38.40
N GLU A 25 -1.48 18.22 -39.53
CA GLU A 25 -2.91 18.39 -39.71
C GLU A 25 -3.69 17.09 -39.46
N MET A 26 -2.99 16.02 -39.07
CA MET A 26 -3.58 14.74 -38.75
C MET A 26 -4.02 14.68 -37.29
N VAL A 27 -5.21 14.10 -37.05
CA VAL A 27 -5.81 13.92 -35.72
C VAL A 27 -6.24 12.48 -35.53
N ARG A 28 -6.28 12.04 -34.27
CA ARG A 28 -6.78 10.69 -33.94
C ARG A 28 -8.23 10.76 -33.53
N GLU A 29 -9.05 9.97 -34.18
CA GLU A 29 -10.47 9.83 -33.86
C GLU A 29 -10.72 8.98 -32.62
N TRP A 30 -11.96 8.98 -32.15
CA TRP A 30 -12.44 8.21 -30.98
C TRP A 30 -12.29 6.68 -31.15
N ASN A 31 -12.33 6.20 -32.40
CA ASN A 31 -12.16 4.78 -32.76
C ASN A 31 -10.69 4.36 -32.89
N GLY A 32 -9.77 5.32 -32.82
CA GLY A 32 -8.32 5.12 -32.95
C GLY A 32 -7.76 5.39 -34.34
N SER A 33 -8.61 5.63 -35.35
CA SER A 33 -8.19 5.97 -36.72
C SER A 33 -7.43 7.29 -36.75
N PHE A 34 -6.40 7.34 -37.58
CA PHE A 34 -5.55 8.53 -37.78
C PHE A 34 -5.95 9.21 -39.09
N VAL A 35 -6.66 10.33 -39.00
CA VAL A 35 -7.29 10.99 -40.13
C VAL A 35 -6.91 12.45 -40.23
N HIS A 36 -7.10 13.05 -41.41
CA HIS A 36 -6.93 14.49 -41.58
C HIS A 36 -8.07 15.26 -40.89
N ILE A 37 -7.79 16.46 -40.39
CA ILE A 37 -8.76 17.28 -39.66
C ILE A 37 -10.06 17.57 -40.45
N SER A 38 -9.98 17.63 -41.78
CA SER A 38 -11.18 17.79 -42.64
C SER A 38 -12.07 16.55 -42.70
N GLU A 39 -11.54 15.39 -42.32
CA GLU A 39 -12.23 14.10 -42.33
C GLU A 39 -12.64 13.66 -40.92
N PHE A 40 -12.28 14.46 -39.91
CA PHE A 40 -12.53 14.16 -38.52
C PHE A 40 -14.02 14.08 -38.17
N GLU A 41 -14.43 12.99 -37.56
CA GLU A 41 -15.77 12.81 -37.02
C GLU A 41 -15.74 12.70 -35.50
N PRO A 42 -16.49 13.58 -34.80
CA PRO A 42 -16.65 13.44 -33.36
C PRO A 42 -17.42 12.17 -33.02
N LYS A 43 -17.14 11.60 -31.86
CA LYS A 43 -17.88 10.45 -31.35
C LYS A 43 -19.36 10.79 -31.17
N GLN A 44 -20.23 9.95 -31.70
CA GLN A 44 -21.67 10.11 -31.52
C GLN A 44 -22.06 9.97 -30.05
N PRO A 45 -22.85 10.91 -29.49
CA PRO A 45 -23.25 10.88 -28.09
C PRO A 45 -23.98 9.60 -27.66
N GLN A 46 -24.62 8.92 -28.61
CA GLN A 46 -25.32 7.64 -28.36
C GLN A 46 -24.37 6.48 -28.03
N LEU A 47 -23.10 6.57 -28.42
CA LEU A 47 -22.09 5.57 -28.14
C LEU A 47 -21.45 5.76 -26.75
N GLU A 48 -21.78 6.83 -26.06
CA GLU A 48 -21.38 7.03 -24.68
C GLU A 48 -22.45 6.50 -23.75
N PRO A 49 -22.07 5.68 -22.73
CA PRO A 49 -23.03 5.25 -21.73
C PRO A 49 -23.61 6.48 -21.04
N LYS A 50 -24.94 6.57 -20.97
CA LYS A 50 -25.60 7.64 -20.23
C LYS A 50 -25.19 7.56 -18.76
N PRO A 51 -24.81 8.68 -18.12
CA PRO A 51 -24.57 8.71 -16.67
C PRO A 51 -25.88 8.30 -15.97
N MET A 52 -25.83 7.22 -15.23
CA MET A 52 -26.94 6.77 -14.39
C MET A 52 -26.99 7.68 -13.16
N ASN A 53 -27.90 8.65 -13.17
CA ASN A 53 -28.16 9.49 -12.00
C ASN A 53 -28.84 8.62 -10.93
N GLY A 54 -28.16 8.37 -9.83
CA GLY A 54 -28.67 7.61 -8.69
C GLY A 54 -27.99 6.26 -8.44
N ASP A 55 -27.08 5.82 -9.28
CA ASP A 55 -26.27 4.63 -9.05
C ASP A 55 -24.86 5.02 -8.60
N ALA A 56 -24.59 4.84 -7.31
CA ALA A 56 -23.26 5.09 -6.73
C ALA A 56 -22.19 4.12 -7.25
N ILE A 57 -22.57 3.06 -7.96
CA ILE A 57 -21.68 2.04 -8.51
C ILE A 57 -21.12 2.47 -9.88
N SER A 58 -21.79 3.38 -10.60
CA SER A 58 -21.42 3.81 -11.95
C SER A 58 -20.35 4.92 -11.96
N LEU A 59 -19.37 4.86 -11.10
CA LEU A 59 -18.27 5.79 -11.12
C LEU A 59 -17.27 5.47 -12.24
N ARG A 60 -17.03 6.43 -13.12
CA ARG A 60 -16.21 6.23 -14.34
C ARG A 60 -14.74 5.91 -14.05
N ASN A 61 -14.17 6.42 -12.98
CA ASN A 61 -12.78 6.24 -12.59
C ASN A 61 -12.67 6.03 -11.07
N VAL A 62 -13.21 4.93 -10.62
CA VAL A 62 -13.14 4.60 -9.20
C VAL A 62 -11.74 4.14 -8.85
N ARG A 63 -11.08 4.87 -7.99
CA ARG A 63 -9.91 4.42 -7.23
C ARG A 63 -10.28 4.47 -5.75
N PRO A 64 -11.04 3.47 -5.26
CA PRO A 64 -11.33 3.43 -3.84
C PRO A 64 -10.02 3.27 -3.07
N ASP A 65 -9.95 3.95 -1.95
CA ASP A 65 -8.87 3.75 -1.01
C ASP A 65 -8.92 2.28 -0.55
N ARG A 66 -7.84 1.56 -0.74
CA ARG A 66 -7.77 0.15 -0.38
C ARG A 66 -7.35 0.05 1.08
N THR A 67 -8.31 -0.09 1.96
CA THR A 67 -8.04 -0.45 3.34
C THR A 67 -7.77 -1.95 3.42
N GLU A 68 -6.53 -2.32 3.64
CA GLU A 68 -6.19 -3.72 3.91
C GLU A 68 -6.52 -4.03 5.37
N THR A 69 -7.04 -5.24 5.59
CA THR A 69 -7.25 -5.73 6.95
C THR A 69 -5.90 -5.84 7.64
N ALA A 70 -5.78 -5.30 8.84
CA ALA A 70 -4.56 -5.38 9.61
C ALA A 70 -4.24 -6.85 9.93
N VAL A 71 -3.09 -7.32 9.48
CA VAL A 71 -2.61 -8.70 9.68
C VAL A 71 -1.41 -8.70 10.64
N PRO A 72 -1.18 -9.80 11.39
CA PRO A 72 0.04 -9.95 12.16
C PRO A 72 1.26 -9.98 11.25
N ARG A 73 2.33 -9.30 11.68
CA ARG A 73 3.64 -9.33 11.02
C ARG A 73 4.61 -10.15 11.85
N ILE A 74 5.37 -11.02 11.22
CA ILE A 74 6.45 -11.75 11.88
C ILE A 74 7.56 -10.74 12.21
N LEU A 75 8.03 -10.80 13.46
CA LEU A 75 9.11 -9.96 13.97
C LEU A 75 10.47 -10.57 13.62
N PRO A 76 11.54 -9.76 13.61
CA PRO A 76 12.91 -10.29 13.55
C PRO A 76 13.21 -11.26 14.69
N LEU A 77 14.22 -12.09 14.49
CA LEU A 77 14.70 -13.00 15.53
C LEU A 77 15.10 -12.22 16.80
N ASN A 78 14.56 -12.63 17.95
CA ASN A 78 14.84 -12.01 19.25
C ASN A 78 14.55 -10.50 19.25
N ALA A 79 13.41 -10.10 18.71
CA ALA A 79 13.00 -8.71 18.55
C ALA A 79 12.76 -7.95 19.87
N PHE A 80 12.62 -8.64 20.99
CA PHE A 80 12.30 -8.05 22.28
C PHE A 80 13.57 -7.83 23.11
N THR A 81 13.71 -6.63 23.67
CA THR A 81 14.82 -6.27 24.56
C THR A 81 14.26 -5.90 25.92
N SER A 82 14.78 -6.55 26.96
CA SER A 82 14.46 -6.27 28.37
C SER A 82 15.61 -5.61 29.07
N THR A 83 15.31 -4.83 30.12
CA THR A 83 16.29 -4.23 31.04
C THR A 83 15.97 -4.75 32.43
N ASN A 84 17.02 -5.22 33.16
CA ASN A 84 16.87 -5.73 34.51
C ASN A 84 16.17 -4.72 35.42
N GLY A 85 15.17 -5.21 36.17
CA GLY A 85 14.38 -4.41 37.09
C GLY A 85 13.30 -3.53 36.44
N SER A 86 13.18 -3.52 35.11
CA SER A 86 12.19 -2.74 34.38
C SER A 86 11.05 -3.62 33.84
N ALA A 87 9.81 -3.13 33.92
CA ALA A 87 8.67 -3.74 33.25
C ALA A 87 8.50 -3.28 31.79
N THR A 88 9.32 -2.33 31.35
CA THR A 88 9.28 -1.83 29.97
C THR A 88 10.12 -2.72 29.06
N ILE A 89 9.50 -3.21 27.98
CA ILE A 89 10.16 -3.99 26.94
C ILE A 89 10.20 -3.14 25.66
N THR A 90 11.37 -3.11 25.02
CA THR A 90 11.54 -2.52 23.69
C THR A 90 11.38 -3.59 22.63
N VAL A 91 10.63 -3.29 21.58
CA VAL A 91 10.40 -4.20 20.44
C VAL A 91 11.01 -3.58 19.21
N ASN A 92 11.79 -4.38 18.48
CA ASN A 92 12.28 -4.04 17.16
C ASN A 92 11.35 -4.62 16.08
N GLU A 93 10.64 -3.76 15.38
CA GLU A 93 9.76 -4.09 14.26
C GLU A 93 10.07 -3.09 13.12
N PRO A 94 10.92 -3.44 12.16
CA PRO A 94 11.34 -2.52 11.10
C PRO A 94 10.19 -1.95 10.29
N ASN A 95 10.17 -0.63 10.12
CA ASN A 95 9.13 0.11 9.38
C ASN A 95 7.71 -0.26 9.83
N HIS A 96 7.47 -0.23 11.12
CA HIS A 96 6.20 -0.72 11.71
C HIS A 96 4.98 0.17 11.39
N GLY A 97 5.15 1.44 11.08
CA GLY A 97 4.05 2.36 10.74
C GLY A 97 3.06 2.64 11.89
N ARG A 98 3.36 2.20 13.12
CA ARG A 98 2.51 2.36 14.29
C ARG A 98 2.69 3.73 14.92
N SER A 99 1.68 4.15 15.68
CA SER A 99 1.66 5.40 16.45
C SER A 99 1.66 5.13 17.96
N THR A 100 2.08 6.10 18.75
CA THR A 100 1.92 6.04 20.19
C THR A 100 0.44 5.92 20.56
N SER A 101 0.13 5.07 21.51
CA SER A 101 -1.21 4.68 21.98
C SER A 101 -1.90 3.62 21.12
N ASP A 102 -1.29 3.10 20.07
CA ASP A 102 -1.82 1.93 19.37
C ASP A 102 -1.81 0.71 20.29
N THR A 103 -2.77 -0.19 20.10
CA THR A 103 -2.83 -1.46 20.84
C THR A 103 -2.32 -2.59 19.95
N VAL A 104 -1.27 -3.26 20.42
CA VAL A 104 -0.61 -4.36 19.72
C VAL A 104 -0.71 -5.64 20.53
N ARG A 105 -1.08 -6.72 19.89
CA ARG A 105 -1.04 -8.06 20.44
C ARG A 105 0.13 -8.84 19.87
N PHE A 106 0.94 -9.41 20.75
CA PHE A 106 2.02 -10.33 20.38
C PHE A 106 1.52 -11.77 20.44
N ARG A 107 2.02 -12.61 19.53
CA ARG A 107 1.70 -14.03 19.40
C ARG A 107 2.97 -14.81 19.20
N ASP A 108 2.99 -16.05 19.66
CA ASP A 108 4.10 -17.00 19.49
C ASP A 108 5.45 -16.45 19.99
N VAL A 109 5.39 -15.65 21.07
CA VAL A 109 6.57 -15.05 21.72
C VAL A 109 7.11 -16.02 22.76
N GLU A 110 8.41 -16.20 22.81
CA GLU A 110 9.12 -16.89 23.89
C GLU A 110 9.39 -15.94 25.07
N SER A 111 9.82 -16.48 26.20
CA SER A 111 10.14 -15.70 27.39
C SER A 111 11.30 -14.72 27.13
N VAL A 112 11.21 -13.53 27.75
CA VAL A 112 12.20 -12.46 27.57
C VAL A 112 12.59 -11.91 28.94
N GLY A 113 13.87 -11.89 29.26
CA GLY A 113 14.37 -11.32 30.51
C GLY A 113 13.79 -11.95 31.78
N GLY A 114 13.34 -13.20 31.73
CA GLY A 114 12.63 -13.87 32.82
C GLY A 114 11.13 -13.56 32.90
N ILE A 115 10.59 -12.74 32.00
CA ILE A 115 9.14 -12.52 31.86
C ILE A 115 8.56 -13.67 31.06
N ALA A 116 7.51 -14.28 31.57
CA ALA A 116 6.89 -15.45 30.92
C ALA A 116 6.26 -15.10 29.55
N ALA A 117 6.34 -16.02 28.59
CA ALA A 117 5.72 -15.91 27.28
C ALA A 117 4.22 -15.57 27.36
N THR A 118 3.49 -16.17 28.28
CA THR A 118 2.06 -15.92 28.51
C THR A 118 1.74 -14.49 28.92
N THR A 119 2.66 -13.83 29.65
CA THR A 119 2.52 -12.42 30.02
C THR A 119 2.67 -11.52 28.80
N ILE A 120 3.65 -11.79 27.93
CA ILE A 120 3.91 -11.01 26.72
C ILE A 120 2.85 -11.27 25.64
N SER A 121 2.29 -12.48 25.58
CA SER A 121 1.25 -12.86 24.61
C SER A 121 -0.19 -12.58 25.08
N SER A 122 -0.37 -11.56 25.93
CA SER A 122 -1.70 -11.21 26.45
C SER A 122 -2.74 -11.04 25.36
N ALA A 123 -3.92 -11.63 25.55
CA ALA A 123 -5.01 -11.57 24.56
C ALA A 123 -5.57 -10.14 24.37
N SER A 124 -5.52 -9.31 25.41
CA SER A 124 -5.94 -7.89 25.34
C SER A 124 -4.97 -6.99 24.59
N GLY A 125 -3.75 -7.49 24.31
CA GLY A 125 -2.67 -6.68 23.73
C GLY A 125 -2.11 -5.67 24.73
N PHE A 126 -1.21 -4.84 24.22
CA PHE A 126 -0.51 -3.81 24.97
C PHE A 126 -0.59 -2.47 24.26
N THR A 127 -0.81 -1.41 25.00
CA THR A 127 -0.65 -0.05 24.49
C THR A 127 0.82 0.25 24.34
N ILE A 128 1.23 0.72 23.18
CA ILE A 128 2.61 0.98 22.84
C ILE A 128 2.96 2.47 22.89
N THR A 129 4.25 2.76 23.08
CA THR A 129 4.84 4.08 22.90
C THR A 129 5.88 3.99 21.80
N LYS A 130 5.66 4.73 20.70
CA LYS A 130 6.63 4.79 19.59
C LYS A 130 7.92 5.48 20.04
N VAL A 131 9.06 4.88 19.73
CA VAL A 131 10.40 5.45 19.93
C VAL A 131 10.91 6.01 18.61
N ASP A 132 10.90 5.20 17.56
CA ASP A 132 11.29 5.56 16.20
C ASP A 132 10.51 4.71 15.19
N ASP A 133 10.88 4.74 13.90
CA ASP A 133 10.18 4.01 12.85
C ASP A 133 10.41 2.49 12.89
N ASN A 134 11.37 2.03 13.67
CA ASN A 134 11.72 0.62 13.78
C ASN A 134 11.52 0.07 15.20
N ASN A 135 11.32 0.94 16.20
CA ASN A 135 11.26 0.54 17.59
C ASN A 135 10.11 1.22 18.33
N TYR A 136 9.49 0.47 19.22
CA TYR A 136 8.52 0.97 20.17
C TYR A 136 8.63 0.22 21.49
N THR A 137 8.04 0.74 22.55
CA THR A 137 8.06 0.15 23.90
C THR A 137 6.64 -0.16 24.37
N PHE A 138 6.54 -1.14 25.25
CA PHE A 138 5.32 -1.44 26.00
C PHE A 138 5.64 -1.87 27.43
N GLY A 139 4.66 -1.75 28.31
CA GLY A 139 4.76 -2.22 29.69
C GLY A 139 4.22 -3.64 29.85
N ALA A 140 5.08 -4.58 30.24
CA ALA A 140 4.69 -5.97 30.46
C ALA A 140 3.96 -6.21 31.80
N GLY A 141 3.92 -5.21 32.70
CA GLY A 141 3.33 -5.32 34.02
C GLY A 141 4.16 -6.15 35.02
N THR A 142 5.24 -6.78 34.58
CA THR A 142 6.15 -7.60 35.38
C THR A 142 7.58 -7.16 35.09
N ASN A 143 8.38 -6.97 36.13
CA ASN A 143 9.78 -6.56 35.98
C ASN A 143 10.64 -7.70 35.45
N ALA A 144 11.53 -7.38 34.51
CA ALA A 144 12.52 -8.32 34.03
C ALA A 144 13.57 -8.63 35.10
N LEU A 145 13.93 -9.90 35.20
CA LEU A 145 14.95 -10.38 36.14
C LEU A 145 16.39 -10.16 35.67
N PHE A 146 16.55 -10.02 34.34
CA PHE A 146 17.87 -9.73 33.73
C PHE A 146 17.67 -8.98 32.42
N SER A 147 18.70 -8.27 32.01
CA SER A 147 18.78 -7.58 30.73
C SER A 147 19.14 -8.56 29.61
N GLY A 148 18.49 -8.44 28.46
CA GLY A 148 18.82 -9.26 27.29
C GLY A 148 17.80 -9.11 26.18
N THR A 149 18.10 -9.77 25.08
CA THR A 149 17.18 -9.89 23.92
C THR A 149 16.58 -11.28 23.91
N GLY A 150 15.35 -11.40 23.38
CA GLY A 150 14.63 -12.67 23.30
C GLY A 150 13.33 -12.54 22.51
N GLY A 151 12.43 -13.49 22.73
CA GLY A 151 11.12 -13.55 22.04
C GLY A 151 11.04 -14.60 20.94
N GLY A 152 12.17 -15.22 20.58
CA GLY A 152 12.22 -16.28 19.57
C GLY A 152 12.15 -15.78 18.12
N GLY A 153 11.95 -16.71 17.20
CA GLY A 153 11.93 -16.43 15.74
C GLY A 153 10.55 -16.52 15.08
N LEU A 154 9.53 -16.93 15.83
CA LEU A 154 8.14 -17.05 15.34
C LEU A 154 7.24 -15.93 15.87
N ALA A 155 7.80 -15.05 16.72
CA ALA A 155 7.05 -13.97 17.31
C ALA A 155 6.41 -13.06 16.26
N SER A 156 5.15 -12.73 16.45
CA SER A 156 4.43 -11.82 15.57
C SER A 156 3.73 -10.71 16.35
N ALA A 157 3.63 -9.53 15.73
CA ALA A 157 2.94 -8.35 16.24
C ALA A 157 1.78 -7.99 15.31
N GLY A 158 0.61 -7.73 15.86
CA GLY A 158 -0.56 -7.41 15.06
C GLY A 158 -1.72 -6.86 15.86
N PRO A 159 -2.89 -6.72 15.24
CA PRO A 159 -4.10 -6.26 15.91
C PRO A 159 -4.54 -7.25 17.00
N VAL A 160 -5.33 -6.77 17.96
CA VAL A 160 -5.93 -7.61 19.01
C VAL A 160 -6.89 -8.62 18.38
N THR A 161 -7.74 -8.16 17.48
CA THR A 161 -8.69 -9.00 16.73
C THR A 161 -8.21 -9.15 15.30
N ILE A 162 -8.08 -10.39 14.83
CA ILE A 162 -7.86 -10.70 13.42
C ILE A 162 -9.24 -10.97 12.84
N VAL A 163 -9.65 -10.16 11.88
CA VAL A 163 -10.86 -10.42 11.11
C VAL A 163 -10.50 -11.45 10.03
N ALA A 164 -11.13 -12.62 10.12
CA ALA A 164 -10.96 -13.70 9.16
C ALA A 164 -11.76 -13.42 7.86
#